data_ba8c9c929753a419ed8fe6016a0358b1
#
_entry.id   ba8c9c929753a419ed8fe6016a0358b1
#
_cell.length_a   1.000
_cell.length_b   1.000
_cell.length_c   1.000
_cell.angle_alpha   90.00
_cell.angle_beta   90.00
_cell.angle_gamma   90.00
#
_symmetry.space_group_name_H-M   'P 1'
#
loop_
_entity.id
_entity.type
_entity.pdbx_description
1 polymer ?
#
loop_
_entity_poly.entity_id
_entity_poly.type
_entity_poly.pdbx_seq_one_letter_code
_entity_poly.pdbx_strand_id
1 'polypeptide(L)'
;GMENKGEITQLTSIAQPDISVITSIGSAHMENLGGKLQIAQAKCEILEGTKENGLFLYNCESKEIQEVLPTLDTENKKVVSFGQGGDVSITSDIEYDKEGIVFNCNILDTPVHLRAFGDFQAMNALPCIYIAKACHLKEESILNGLKNLEMTKMRTQLISVKNAYILDDTYKS
;
A
#
# COMPACT_ATOMS: atom_id res chain seq x y z
N GLY A 1 3.06 0.71 14.38
CA GLY A 1 4.40 1.13 13.93
C GLY A 1 5.47 0.39 14.69
N MET A 2 6.71 0.55 14.28
CA MET A 2 7.86 -0.08 14.93
C MET A 2 8.99 0.93 15.07
N GLU A 3 9.77 0.81 16.11
CA GLU A 3 11.05 1.49 16.31
C GLU A 3 12.20 0.47 16.37
N ASN A 4 11.92 -0.75 16.84
CA ASN A 4 12.89 -1.81 17.02
C ASN A 4 12.45 -3.10 16.33
N LYS A 5 13.44 -3.99 16.09
CA LYS A 5 13.19 -5.35 15.64
C LYS A 5 12.42 -6.14 16.71
N GLY A 6 11.49 -7.01 16.27
CA GLY A 6 10.64 -7.83 17.14
C GLY A 6 9.31 -7.19 17.55
N GLU A 7 9.16 -5.87 17.39
CA GLU A 7 7.91 -5.19 17.77
C GLU A 7 6.74 -5.58 16.86
N ILE A 8 7.00 -5.77 15.56
CA ILE A 8 5.96 -6.23 14.62
C ILE A 8 5.59 -7.68 14.90
N THR A 9 6.54 -8.55 15.24
CA THR A 9 6.27 -9.91 15.70
C THR A 9 5.28 -9.91 16.87
N GLN A 10 5.52 -9.08 17.91
CA GLN A 10 4.60 -8.97 19.03
C GLN A 10 3.21 -8.48 18.64
N LEU A 11 3.13 -7.44 17.81
CA LEU A 11 1.86 -6.89 17.35
C LEU A 11 1.06 -7.91 16.51
N THR A 12 1.73 -8.64 15.65
CA THR A 12 1.06 -9.62 14.79
C THR A 12 0.68 -10.90 15.53
N SER A 13 1.41 -11.28 16.58
CA SER A 13 1.00 -12.39 17.45
C SER A 13 -0.34 -12.12 18.15
N ILE A 14 -0.64 -10.85 18.42
CA ILE A 14 -1.93 -10.42 19.00
C ILE A 14 -3.00 -10.30 17.90
N ALA A 15 -2.66 -9.62 16.79
CA ALA A 15 -3.63 -9.31 15.73
C ALA A 15 -4.02 -10.52 14.89
N GLN A 16 -3.08 -11.47 14.67
CA GLN A 16 -3.24 -12.66 13.84
C GLN A 16 -3.94 -12.34 12.50
N PRO A 17 -3.34 -11.48 11.66
CA PRO A 17 -4.01 -10.96 10.48
C PRO A 17 -4.26 -12.06 9.43
N ASP A 18 -5.44 -12.02 8.81
CA ASP A 18 -5.75 -12.81 7.62
C ASP A 18 -5.10 -12.20 6.37
N ILE A 19 -4.87 -10.88 6.38
CA ILE A 19 -4.27 -10.12 5.28
C ILE A 19 -3.21 -9.18 5.84
N SER A 20 -2.00 -9.26 5.29
CA SER A 20 -0.87 -8.41 5.63
C SER A 20 -0.38 -7.64 4.42
N VAL A 21 -0.02 -6.37 4.61
CA VAL A 21 0.44 -5.51 3.52
C VAL A 21 1.68 -4.72 3.94
N ILE A 22 2.73 -4.73 3.10
CA ILE A 22 3.86 -3.81 3.20
C ILE A 22 3.82 -2.86 2.00
N THR A 23 3.45 -1.61 2.24
CA THR A 23 3.28 -0.61 1.17
C THR A 23 4.60 -0.03 0.70
N SER A 24 5.56 0.18 1.59
CA SER A 24 6.86 0.75 1.25
C SER A 24 7.89 0.55 2.35
N ILE A 25 9.16 0.62 1.96
CA ILE A 25 10.30 0.73 2.85
C ILE A 25 10.84 2.17 2.74
N GLY A 26 10.55 2.98 3.75
CA GLY A 26 11.04 4.35 3.85
C GLY A 26 12.35 4.44 4.64
N SER A 27 12.85 5.67 4.81
CA SER A 27 14.05 5.96 5.63
C SER A 27 13.72 6.24 7.10
N ALA A 28 12.45 6.24 7.49
CA ALA A 28 12.06 6.40 8.89
C ALA A 28 12.65 5.25 9.74
N HIS A 29 13.14 5.58 10.94
CA HIS A 29 13.73 4.63 11.89
C HIS A 29 15.10 4.04 11.48
N MET A 30 15.78 4.62 10.47
CA MET A 30 17.13 4.17 10.08
C MET A 30 18.14 4.28 11.22
N GLU A 31 18.00 5.26 12.09
CA GLU A 31 18.89 5.48 13.24
C GLU A 31 18.86 4.29 14.23
N ASN A 32 17.69 3.70 14.43
CA ASN A 32 17.49 2.60 15.37
C ASN A 32 17.79 1.22 14.75
N LEU A 33 17.54 1.05 13.45
CA LEU A 33 17.62 -0.24 12.79
C LEU A 33 18.87 -0.44 11.92
N GLY A 34 19.59 0.64 11.59
CA GLY A 34 20.89 0.58 10.91
C GLY A 34 20.84 0.64 9.39
N GLY A 35 19.65 0.60 8.76
CA GLY A 35 19.53 0.74 7.31
C GLY A 35 18.21 0.24 6.74
N LYS A 36 17.99 0.46 5.43
CA LYS A 36 16.75 0.08 4.76
C LYS A 36 16.51 -1.44 4.72
N LEU A 37 17.57 -2.23 4.59
CA LEU A 37 17.45 -3.69 4.62
C LEU A 37 16.95 -4.19 5.98
N GLN A 38 17.48 -3.64 7.06
CA GLN A 38 17.07 -3.97 8.42
C GLN A 38 15.63 -3.52 8.69
N ILE A 39 15.21 -2.37 8.11
CA ILE A 39 13.81 -1.92 8.15
C ILE A 39 12.92 -2.91 7.40
N ALA A 40 13.34 -3.40 6.24
CA ALA A 40 12.59 -4.40 5.48
C ALA A 40 12.47 -5.72 6.28
N GLN A 41 13.56 -6.19 6.87
CA GLN A 41 13.55 -7.37 7.75
C GLN A 41 12.55 -7.21 8.90
N ALA A 42 12.61 -6.08 9.62
CA ALA A 42 11.71 -5.81 10.73
C ALA A 42 10.24 -5.67 10.28
N LYS A 43 9.97 -5.06 9.12
CA LYS A 43 8.59 -5.00 8.58
C LYS A 43 8.08 -6.36 8.13
N CYS A 44 8.95 -7.20 7.58
CA CYS A 44 8.60 -8.54 7.14
C CYS A 44 8.27 -9.50 8.30
N GLU A 45 8.60 -9.15 9.54
CA GLU A 45 8.11 -9.85 10.75
C GLU A 45 6.58 -9.97 10.78
N ILE A 46 5.86 -9.13 10.01
CA ILE A 46 4.40 -9.22 9.88
C ILE A 46 3.94 -10.60 9.40
N LEU A 47 4.78 -11.31 8.65
CA LEU A 47 4.48 -12.66 8.17
C LEU A 47 4.44 -13.70 9.28
N GLU A 48 5.17 -13.50 10.38
CA GLU A 48 5.20 -14.44 11.51
C GLU A 48 3.83 -14.60 12.18
N GLY A 49 3.06 -13.51 12.26
CA GLY A 49 1.70 -13.55 12.82
C GLY A 49 0.59 -13.65 11.77
N THR A 50 0.92 -13.59 10.47
CA THR A 50 -0.08 -13.80 9.41
C THR A 50 -0.52 -15.25 9.41
N LYS A 51 -1.84 -15.49 9.48
CA LYS A 51 -2.43 -16.82 9.57
C LYS A 51 -2.01 -17.74 8.42
N GLU A 52 -2.11 -19.04 8.63
CA GLU A 52 -2.04 -20.03 7.55
C GLU A 52 -3.11 -19.76 6.50
N ASN A 53 -2.76 -19.90 5.22
CA ASN A 53 -3.57 -19.51 4.07
C ASN A 53 -3.90 -18.01 4.01
N GLY A 54 -3.27 -17.19 4.85
CA GLY A 54 -3.39 -15.74 4.82
C GLY A 54 -2.77 -15.13 3.56
N LEU A 55 -3.16 -13.90 3.27
CA LEU A 55 -2.70 -13.13 2.14
C LEU A 55 -1.60 -12.15 2.57
N PHE A 56 -0.48 -12.18 1.88
CA PHE A 56 0.60 -11.20 2.04
C PHE A 56 0.78 -10.42 0.74
N LEU A 57 0.62 -9.09 0.83
CA LEU A 57 0.89 -8.19 -0.30
C LEU A 57 2.13 -7.34 0.00
N TYR A 58 2.97 -7.18 -1.02
CA TYR A 58 4.15 -6.33 -0.89
C TYR A 58 4.41 -5.51 -2.15
N ASN A 59 4.99 -4.33 -1.97
CA ASN A 59 5.43 -3.49 -3.08
C ASN A 59 6.69 -4.08 -3.70
N CYS A 60 6.59 -4.55 -4.95
CA CYS A 60 7.70 -5.16 -5.69
C CYS A 60 8.74 -4.14 -6.18
N GLU A 61 8.50 -2.85 -6.07
CA GLU A 61 9.50 -1.83 -6.38
C GLU A 61 10.51 -1.65 -5.23
N SER A 62 10.22 -2.19 -4.04
CA SER A 62 11.17 -2.20 -2.93
C SER A 62 12.19 -3.31 -3.10
N LYS A 63 13.41 -2.95 -3.47
CA LYS A 63 14.54 -3.87 -3.62
C LYS A 63 14.84 -4.60 -2.30
N GLU A 64 14.69 -3.91 -1.19
CA GLU A 64 14.95 -4.44 0.14
C GLU A 64 13.95 -5.56 0.50
N ILE A 65 12.68 -5.43 0.11
CA ILE A 65 11.70 -6.53 0.30
C ILE A 65 12.04 -7.70 -0.60
N GLN A 66 12.39 -7.46 -1.86
CA GLN A 66 12.79 -8.52 -2.78
C GLN A 66 14.01 -9.31 -2.28
N GLU A 67 14.96 -8.65 -1.63
CA GLU A 67 16.15 -9.29 -1.04
C GLU A 67 15.79 -10.13 0.19
N VAL A 68 14.87 -9.66 1.04
CA VAL A 68 14.46 -10.35 2.27
C VAL A 68 13.49 -11.50 1.99
N LEU A 69 12.59 -11.35 1.03
CA LEU A 69 11.47 -12.27 0.77
C LEU A 69 11.91 -13.75 0.61
N PRO A 70 13.01 -14.09 -0.09
CA PRO A 70 13.46 -15.48 -0.22
C PRO A 70 13.91 -16.13 1.10
N THR A 71 14.14 -15.34 2.14
CA THR A 71 14.56 -15.81 3.48
C THR A 71 13.39 -16.06 4.42
N LEU A 72 12.15 -15.74 3.99
CA LEU A 72 10.96 -15.79 4.82
C LEU A 72 10.18 -17.09 4.58
N ASP A 73 9.53 -17.56 5.62
CA ASP A 73 8.56 -18.66 5.49
C ASP A 73 7.23 -18.16 4.91
N THR A 74 7.01 -18.48 3.65
CA THR A 74 5.81 -18.14 2.91
C THR A 74 5.05 -19.39 2.43
N GLU A 75 5.44 -20.61 2.84
CA GLU A 75 4.96 -21.88 2.27
C GLU A 75 3.43 -21.99 2.31
N ASN A 76 2.81 -21.58 3.41
CA ASN A 76 1.36 -21.66 3.60
C ASN A 76 0.67 -20.29 3.48
N LYS A 77 1.21 -19.38 2.67
CA LYS A 77 0.65 -18.04 2.49
C LYS A 77 0.51 -17.70 1.01
N LYS A 78 -0.55 -17.00 0.67
CA LYS A 78 -0.71 -16.43 -0.67
C LYS A 78 0.09 -15.14 -0.75
N VAL A 79 1.20 -15.16 -1.47
CA VAL A 79 2.05 -13.99 -1.69
C VAL A 79 1.67 -13.29 -2.98
N VAL A 80 1.44 -11.99 -2.95
CA VAL A 80 1.04 -11.17 -4.09
C VAL A 80 1.88 -9.91 -4.12
N SER A 81 2.51 -9.65 -5.23
CA SER A 81 3.27 -8.43 -5.48
C SER A 81 2.39 -7.34 -6.10
N PHE A 82 2.63 -6.09 -5.74
CA PHE A 82 2.03 -4.95 -6.44
C PHE A 82 3.08 -3.89 -6.77
N GLY A 83 2.83 -3.14 -7.83
CA GLY A 83 3.76 -2.17 -8.38
C GLY A 83 4.09 -2.44 -9.83
N GLN A 84 5.06 -1.74 -10.40
CA GLN A 84 5.44 -1.93 -11.79
C GLN A 84 6.05 -3.33 -12.01
N GLY A 85 5.42 -4.12 -12.87
CA GLY A 85 5.83 -5.51 -13.12
C GLY A 85 5.39 -6.52 -12.06
N GLY A 86 4.61 -6.10 -11.06
CA GLY A 86 4.00 -6.99 -10.07
C GLY A 86 2.73 -7.68 -10.58
N ASP A 87 2.19 -8.61 -9.75
CA ASP A 87 0.92 -9.29 -10.02
C ASP A 87 -0.24 -8.31 -10.16
N VAL A 88 -0.18 -7.20 -9.42
CA VAL A 88 -1.12 -6.08 -9.50
C VAL A 88 -0.36 -4.84 -9.92
N SER A 89 -0.67 -4.30 -11.09
CA SER A 89 0.10 -3.21 -11.68
C SER A 89 -0.78 -2.17 -12.37
N ILE A 90 -0.26 -0.95 -12.45
CA ILE A 90 -0.83 0.12 -13.29
C ILE A 90 -0.45 -0.17 -14.74
N THR A 91 -1.42 -0.07 -15.65
CA THR A 91 -1.25 -0.41 -17.08
C THR A 91 -1.42 0.77 -18.03
N SER A 92 -1.61 1.98 -17.50
CA SER A 92 -1.68 3.22 -18.28
C SER A 92 -0.82 4.31 -17.64
N ASP A 93 -0.66 5.44 -18.32
CA ASP A 93 -0.23 6.65 -17.68
C ASP A 93 -1.22 7.08 -16.59
N ILE A 94 -0.74 7.83 -15.60
CA ILE A 94 -1.60 8.42 -14.57
C ILE A 94 -2.00 9.82 -15.04
N GLU A 95 -3.29 9.99 -15.28
CA GLU A 95 -3.85 11.28 -15.66
C GLU A 95 -4.37 12.01 -14.42
N TYR A 96 -4.27 13.34 -14.45
CA TYR A 96 -4.75 14.21 -13.37
C TYR A 96 -5.96 15.01 -13.85
N ASP A 97 -7.02 15.02 -13.04
CA ASP A 97 -8.17 15.87 -13.23
C ASP A 97 -8.41 16.78 -12.01
N LYS A 98 -9.57 17.44 -11.96
CA LYS A 98 -9.92 18.37 -10.85
C LYS A 98 -10.28 17.65 -9.56
N GLU A 99 -10.58 16.36 -9.62
CA GLU A 99 -11.07 15.55 -8.51
C GLU A 99 -10.02 14.58 -7.98
N GLY A 100 -8.96 14.31 -8.76
CA GLY A 100 -7.92 13.37 -8.36
C GLY A 100 -7.10 12.83 -9.52
N ILE A 101 -6.89 11.53 -9.54
CA ILE A 101 -6.13 10.83 -10.58
C ILE A 101 -6.96 9.72 -11.23
N VAL A 102 -6.66 9.46 -12.49
CA VAL A 102 -7.27 8.38 -13.29
C VAL A 102 -6.17 7.47 -13.83
N PHE A 103 -6.35 6.16 -13.70
CA PHE A 103 -5.41 5.18 -14.22
C PHE A 103 -6.10 3.83 -14.50
N ASN A 104 -5.46 2.99 -15.30
CA ASN A 104 -5.88 1.60 -15.51
C ASN A 104 -5.04 0.64 -14.65
N CYS A 105 -5.65 -0.44 -14.24
CA CYS A 105 -5.03 -1.50 -13.44
C CYS A 105 -5.31 -2.85 -14.10
N ASN A 106 -4.32 -3.75 -14.14
CA ASN A 106 -4.40 -5.04 -14.83
C ASN A 106 -5.47 -6.00 -14.30
N ILE A 107 -6.03 -5.75 -13.13
CA ILE A 107 -7.04 -6.63 -12.52
C ILE A 107 -8.46 -6.04 -12.55
N LEU A 108 -8.67 -4.90 -13.17
CA LEU A 108 -9.97 -4.28 -13.38
C LEU A 108 -10.21 -4.03 -14.87
N ASP A 109 -11.46 -4.12 -15.30
CA ASP A 109 -11.85 -3.85 -16.69
C ASP A 109 -12.10 -2.36 -16.94
N THR A 110 -12.41 -1.60 -15.89
CA THR A 110 -12.78 -0.18 -15.95
C THR A 110 -11.68 0.70 -15.37
N PRO A 111 -11.39 1.90 -15.95
CA PRO A 111 -10.46 2.85 -15.36
C PRO A 111 -10.81 3.22 -13.92
N VAL A 112 -9.79 3.33 -13.10
CA VAL A 112 -9.90 3.75 -11.70
C VAL A 112 -9.88 5.27 -11.64
N HIS A 113 -10.94 5.86 -11.09
CA HIS A 113 -10.96 7.25 -10.65
C HIS A 113 -10.69 7.27 -9.14
N LEU A 114 -9.54 7.76 -8.74
CA LEU A 114 -9.14 7.85 -7.34
C LEU A 114 -9.16 9.31 -6.89
N ARG A 115 -9.98 9.60 -5.90
CA ARG A 115 -10.08 10.94 -5.31
C ARG A 115 -8.91 11.25 -4.38
N ALA A 116 -7.72 11.28 -4.96
CA ALA A 116 -6.47 11.59 -4.28
C ALA A 116 -5.47 12.15 -5.30
N PHE A 117 -4.44 12.85 -4.84
CA PHE A 117 -3.42 13.44 -5.71
C PHE A 117 -2.04 12.84 -5.43
N GLY A 118 -1.27 12.61 -6.50
CA GLY A 118 0.06 12.05 -6.48
C GLY A 118 0.11 10.58 -6.92
N ASP A 119 1.12 10.23 -7.74
CA ASP A 119 1.30 8.90 -8.33
C ASP A 119 1.42 7.80 -7.25
N PHE A 120 2.01 8.14 -6.11
CA PHE A 120 2.11 7.22 -4.97
C PHE A 120 0.74 6.79 -4.41
N GLN A 121 -0.32 7.58 -4.63
CA GLN A 121 -1.67 7.20 -4.23
C GLN A 121 -2.24 6.13 -5.15
N ALA A 122 -1.94 6.17 -6.46
CA ALA A 122 -2.29 5.09 -7.37
C ALA A 122 -1.61 3.78 -6.93
N MET A 123 -0.33 3.85 -6.58
CA MET A 123 0.41 2.70 -6.05
C MET A 123 -0.21 2.16 -4.76
N ASN A 124 -0.60 3.03 -3.82
CA ASN A 124 -1.24 2.63 -2.57
C ASN A 124 -2.66 2.06 -2.78
N ALA A 125 -3.33 2.42 -3.88
CA ALA A 125 -4.65 1.87 -4.21
C ALA A 125 -4.59 0.43 -4.71
N LEU A 126 -3.48 -0.01 -5.34
CA LEU A 126 -3.35 -1.37 -5.89
C LEU A 126 -3.63 -2.48 -4.87
N PRO A 127 -2.99 -2.50 -3.69
CA PRO A 127 -3.28 -3.52 -2.69
C PRO A 127 -4.72 -3.44 -2.17
N CYS A 128 -5.31 -2.24 -2.06
CA CYS A 128 -6.71 -2.07 -1.67
C CYS A 128 -7.67 -2.69 -2.70
N ILE A 129 -7.42 -2.46 -4.00
CA ILE A 129 -8.19 -3.05 -5.10
C ILE A 129 -8.10 -4.58 -5.05
N TYR A 130 -6.89 -5.12 -4.91
CA TYR A 130 -6.70 -6.57 -4.83
C TYR A 130 -7.42 -7.19 -3.64
N ILE A 131 -7.28 -6.60 -2.45
CA ILE A 131 -7.95 -7.06 -1.22
C ILE A 131 -9.46 -7.05 -1.40
N ALA A 132 -10.01 -5.97 -1.95
CA ALA A 132 -11.44 -5.86 -2.19
C ALA A 132 -11.96 -6.95 -3.15
N LYS A 133 -11.21 -7.26 -4.22
CA LYS A 133 -11.51 -8.40 -5.11
C LYS A 133 -11.39 -9.74 -4.39
N ALA A 134 -10.35 -9.93 -3.58
CA ALA A 134 -10.17 -11.15 -2.78
C ALA A 134 -11.30 -11.35 -1.77
N CYS A 135 -11.90 -10.26 -1.29
CA CYS A 135 -13.12 -10.27 -0.46
C CYS A 135 -14.42 -10.36 -1.29
N HIS A 136 -14.33 -10.67 -2.59
CA HIS A 136 -15.48 -10.84 -3.49
C HIS A 136 -16.36 -9.61 -3.68
N LEU A 137 -15.82 -8.41 -3.49
CA LEU A 137 -16.55 -7.19 -3.82
C LEU A 137 -16.69 -7.06 -5.34
N LYS A 138 -17.86 -6.56 -5.77
CA LYS A 138 -18.09 -6.24 -7.18
C LYS A 138 -17.21 -5.07 -7.62
N GLU A 139 -16.72 -5.10 -8.85
CA GLU A 139 -15.88 -4.04 -9.42
C GLU A 139 -16.51 -2.65 -9.27
N GLU A 140 -17.81 -2.53 -9.56
CA GLU A 140 -18.56 -1.28 -9.39
C GLU A 140 -18.45 -0.71 -7.95
N SER A 141 -18.51 -1.58 -6.93
CA SER A 141 -18.38 -1.16 -5.53
C SER A 141 -16.97 -0.70 -5.20
N ILE A 142 -15.96 -1.37 -5.76
CA ILE A 142 -14.54 -1.00 -5.60
C ILE A 142 -14.31 0.39 -6.21
N LEU A 143 -14.71 0.58 -7.46
CA LEU A 143 -14.56 1.83 -8.19
C LEU A 143 -15.29 2.98 -7.51
N ASN A 144 -16.52 2.73 -7.04
CA ASN A 144 -17.29 3.74 -6.32
C ASN A 144 -16.64 4.13 -4.98
N GLY A 145 -16.07 3.18 -4.25
CA GLY A 145 -15.32 3.44 -3.02
C GLY A 145 -14.10 4.33 -3.25
N LEU A 146 -13.31 4.05 -4.30
CA LEU A 146 -12.12 4.83 -4.66
C LEU A 146 -12.47 6.24 -5.13
N LYS A 147 -13.54 6.38 -5.92
CA LYS A 147 -14.05 7.67 -6.39
C LYS A 147 -14.57 8.56 -5.26
N ASN A 148 -15.13 7.98 -4.22
CA ASN A 148 -15.67 8.69 -3.06
C ASN A 148 -14.74 8.67 -1.85
N LEU A 149 -13.45 8.38 -2.05
CA LEU A 149 -12.47 8.35 -0.97
C LEU A 149 -12.38 9.72 -0.28
N GLU A 150 -12.49 9.71 1.04
CA GLU A 150 -12.22 10.88 1.85
C GLU A 150 -10.78 10.79 2.39
N MET A 151 -9.94 11.70 1.93
CA MET A 151 -8.55 11.77 2.37
C MET A 151 -8.46 12.28 3.81
N THR A 152 -7.53 11.73 4.57
CA THR A 152 -7.19 12.26 5.89
C THR A 152 -6.72 13.71 5.75
N LYS A 153 -7.23 14.60 6.61
CA LYS A 153 -6.82 16.01 6.63
C LYS A 153 -5.30 16.14 6.76
N MET A 154 -4.75 17.17 6.14
CA MET A 154 -3.31 17.48 6.17
C MET A 154 -2.41 16.40 5.51
N ARG A 155 -2.98 15.50 4.68
CA ARG A 155 -2.25 14.51 3.88
C ARG A 155 -2.60 14.68 2.42
N THR A 156 -1.78 15.43 1.70
CA THR A 156 -1.96 15.74 0.27
C THR A 156 -3.40 16.22 -0.04
N GLN A 157 -3.97 16.99 0.89
CA GLN A 157 -5.34 17.48 0.82
C GLN A 157 -5.41 18.71 -0.10
N LEU A 158 -6.19 18.65 -1.17
CA LEU A 158 -6.46 19.81 -2.02
C LEU A 158 -7.58 20.67 -1.40
N ILE A 159 -7.26 21.91 -1.07
CA ILE A 159 -8.17 22.89 -0.50
C ILE A 159 -8.41 23.99 -1.53
N SER A 160 -9.67 24.20 -1.93
CA SER A 160 -10.04 25.29 -2.81
C SER A 160 -10.29 26.58 -2.01
N VAL A 161 -9.59 27.66 -2.36
CA VAL A 161 -9.71 28.97 -1.69
C VAL A 161 -9.90 30.05 -2.76
N LYS A 162 -11.12 30.56 -2.89
CA LYS A 162 -11.46 31.58 -3.90
C LYS A 162 -10.95 31.20 -5.32
N ASN A 163 -9.86 31.84 -5.74
CA ASN A 163 -9.26 31.66 -7.07
C ASN A 163 -7.95 30.85 -7.04
N ALA A 164 -7.69 30.10 -5.98
CA ALA A 164 -6.45 29.34 -5.78
C ALA A 164 -6.75 27.96 -5.19
N TYR A 165 -5.79 27.06 -5.37
CA TYR A 165 -5.77 25.77 -4.72
C TYR A 165 -4.56 25.71 -3.79
N ILE A 166 -4.75 25.15 -2.60
CA ILE A 166 -3.70 24.88 -1.63
C ILE A 166 -3.61 23.37 -1.50
N LEU A 167 -2.42 22.80 -1.70
CA LEU A 167 -2.14 21.41 -1.37
C LEU A 167 -1.57 21.36 0.05
N ASP A 168 -2.36 20.83 0.98
CA ASP A 168 -1.97 20.70 2.38
C ASP A 168 -1.43 19.29 2.67
N ASP A 169 -0.15 19.19 3.02
CA ASP A 169 0.54 17.96 3.40
C ASP A 169 1.32 18.14 4.71
N THR A 170 0.73 18.82 5.67
CA THR A 170 1.38 19.25 6.92
C THR A 170 1.21 18.29 8.10
N TYR A 171 0.64 17.12 7.91
CA TYR A 171 0.35 16.15 8.99
C TYR A 171 1.59 15.77 9.79
N LYS A 172 2.75 15.64 9.15
CA LYS A 172 4.03 15.33 9.79
C LYS A 172 5.15 15.92 8.93
N SER A 173 5.66 17.03 9.32
CA SER A 173 6.81 17.70 8.74
C SER A 173 8.02 17.58 9.67
#